data_dc6848d65fb38305b6b81f97f132a2f1
#
_entry.id   dc6848d65fb38305b6b81f97f132a2f1
#
_cell.length_a   1.000
_cell.length_b   1.000
_cell.length_c   1.000
_cell.angle_alpha   90.00
_cell.angle_beta   90.00
_cell.angle_gamma   90.00
#
_symmetry.space_group_name_H-M   'P 1'
#
loop_
_entity.id
_entity.type
_entity.pdbx_description
1 polymer ?
#
loop_
_entity_poly.entity_id
_entity_poly.type
_entity_poly.pdbx_seq_one_letter_code
_entity_poly.pdbx_strand_id
1 'polypeptide(L)'
;LAPEMAPEMEKRIAERLAKITKPLYYYQATGESDIPEINEAANTLDTNILAIQKPTFKYQNDIFKNASHYSFVTKAIPNALYFIFEGYQPISMLEFQNKILTLESGYTDYLIKKYDDLNTKLGLQIKPRLNDFTAIEAAIMKNKAYGEFQTLADYANKNYPKTILGTY
;
A
#
# COMPACT_ATOMS: atom_id res chain seq x y z
N LEU A 1 17.93 9.53 14.24
CA LEU A 1 19.33 10.01 14.08
C LEU A 1 19.46 11.34 14.78
N ALA A 2 20.45 11.47 15.65
CA ALA A 2 20.71 12.76 16.34
C ALA A 2 21.21 13.79 15.31
N PRO A 3 20.73 15.03 15.35
CA PRO A 3 21.13 16.09 14.39
C PRO A 3 22.65 16.30 14.30
N GLU A 4 23.37 16.13 15.40
CA GLU A 4 24.82 16.26 15.45
C GLU A 4 25.55 15.17 14.64
N MET A 5 24.91 13.99 14.46
CA MET A 5 25.48 12.86 13.71
C MET A 5 25.22 12.96 12.20
N ALA A 6 24.28 13.79 11.78
CA ALA A 6 23.90 13.96 10.38
C ALA A 6 23.44 15.41 10.12
N PRO A 7 24.37 16.38 10.15
CA PRO A 7 24.01 17.79 9.94
C PRO A 7 23.31 17.98 8.60
N GLU A 8 22.29 18.82 8.59
CA GLU A 8 21.43 19.11 7.43
C GLU A 8 20.78 17.86 6.80
N MET A 9 20.53 16.80 7.60
CA MET A 9 19.94 15.57 7.11
C MET A 9 18.59 15.82 6.45
N GLU A 10 17.76 16.68 7.04
CA GLU A 10 16.45 17.09 6.55
C GLU A 10 16.51 17.69 5.14
N LYS A 11 17.53 18.50 4.86
CA LYS A 11 17.78 19.09 3.53
C LYS A 11 18.32 18.03 2.56
N ARG A 12 19.31 17.27 2.98
CA ARG A 12 19.96 16.25 2.14
C ARG A 12 18.99 15.13 1.73
N ILE A 13 18.08 14.72 2.63
CA ILE A 13 17.04 13.74 2.32
C ILE A 13 16.09 14.32 1.28
N ALA A 14 15.55 15.52 1.50
CA ALA A 14 14.64 16.18 0.57
C ALA A 14 15.26 16.35 -0.84
N GLU A 15 16.51 16.78 -0.92
CA GLU A 15 17.24 16.90 -2.20
C GLU A 15 17.39 15.55 -2.93
N ARG A 16 17.61 14.45 -2.19
CA ARG A 16 17.70 13.11 -2.77
C ARG A 16 16.33 12.61 -3.23
N LEU A 17 15.30 12.78 -2.41
CA LEU A 17 13.92 12.41 -2.75
C LEU A 17 13.45 13.14 -4.01
N ALA A 18 13.79 14.42 -4.16
CA ALA A 18 13.47 15.20 -5.34
C ALA A 18 14.09 14.63 -6.65
N LYS A 19 15.19 13.87 -6.57
CA LYS A 19 15.89 13.29 -7.73
C LYS A 19 15.43 11.86 -8.06
N ILE A 20 14.63 11.20 -7.20
CA ILE A 20 14.17 9.83 -7.41
C ILE A 20 13.18 9.79 -8.56
N THR A 21 13.38 8.82 -9.48
CA THR A 21 12.53 8.58 -10.64
C THR A 21 11.64 7.34 -10.51
N LYS A 22 12.00 6.44 -9.59
CA LYS A 22 11.23 5.22 -9.32
C LYS A 22 10.12 5.49 -8.29
N PRO A 23 9.05 4.69 -8.27
CA PRO A 23 8.06 4.74 -7.20
C PRO A 23 8.73 4.60 -5.83
N LEU A 24 8.40 5.51 -4.92
CA LEU A 24 8.93 5.50 -3.56
C LEU A 24 7.83 5.84 -2.56
N TYR A 25 7.82 5.09 -1.48
CA TYR A 25 7.00 5.34 -0.29
C TYR A 25 7.92 5.76 0.85
N TYR A 26 7.67 6.92 1.39
CA TYR A 26 8.45 7.44 2.52
C TYR A 26 7.51 7.76 3.67
N TYR A 27 7.72 7.09 4.79
CA TYR A 27 6.96 7.29 6.01
C TYR A 27 7.87 7.92 7.07
N GLN A 28 7.39 9.00 7.67
CA GLN A 28 8.03 9.70 8.78
C GLN A 28 7.10 9.67 9.98
N ALA A 29 7.67 9.61 11.17
CA ALA A 29 6.90 9.70 12.40
C ALA A 29 7.71 10.32 13.53
N THR A 30 7.02 11.08 14.40
CA THR A 30 7.57 11.62 15.65
C THR A 30 6.55 11.51 16.77
N GLY A 31 7.03 11.62 18.00
CA GLY A 31 6.18 11.81 19.18
C GLY A 31 6.01 13.29 19.49
N GLU A 32 4.84 13.71 19.95
CA GLU A 32 4.59 15.10 20.38
C GLU A 32 5.56 15.54 21.50
N SER A 33 5.91 14.60 22.40
CA SER A 33 6.87 14.80 23.48
C SER A 33 8.25 14.22 23.15
N ASP A 34 8.65 14.27 21.90
CA ASP A 34 9.99 13.88 21.45
C ASP A 34 11.03 14.95 21.83
N ILE A 35 12.30 14.62 21.63
CA ILE A 35 13.41 15.56 21.84
C ILE A 35 13.19 16.79 20.95
N PRO A 36 13.23 18.03 21.49
CA PRO A 36 12.87 19.24 20.74
C PRO A 36 13.63 19.38 19.41
N GLU A 37 14.93 19.10 19.41
CA GLU A 37 15.80 19.22 18.23
C GLU A 37 15.42 18.21 17.15
N ILE A 38 14.95 17.01 17.55
CA ILE A 38 14.47 15.98 16.61
C ILE A 38 13.12 16.40 16.02
N ASN A 39 12.23 16.96 16.83
CA ASN A 39 10.95 17.47 16.34
C ASN A 39 11.14 18.64 15.37
N GLU A 40 12.06 19.55 15.63
CA GLU A 40 12.39 20.67 14.74
C GLU A 40 12.93 20.16 13.39
N ALA A 41 13.90 19.23 13.43
CA ALA A 41 14.45 18.63 12.23
C ALA A 41 13.39 17.84 11.42
N ALA A 42 12.52 17.11 12.12
CA ALA A 42 11.42 16.36 11.48
C ALA A 42 10.39 17.28 10.83
N ASN A 43 10.02 18.40 11.47
CA ASN A 43 9.10 19.39 10.91
C ASN A 43 9.71 20.11 9.70
N THR A 44 11.00 20.41 9.76
CA THR A 44 11.73 21.00 8.63
C THR A 44 11.77 20.03 7.45
N LEU A 45 12.05 18.75 7.71
CA LEU A 45 12.02 17.70 6.68
C LEU A 45 10.62 17.53 6.09
N ASP A 46 9.57 17.50 6.91
CA ASP A 46 8.17 17.43 6.48
C ASP A 46 7.84 18.56 5.49
N THR A 47 8.16 19.79 5.87
CA THR A 47 7.96 20.97 5.02
C THR A 47 8.68 20.84 3.68
N ASN A 48 9.94 20.41 3.70
CA ASN A 48 10.75 20.25 2.50
C ASN A 48 10.23 19.10 1.60
N ILE A 49 9.73 18.01 2.20
CA ILE A 49 9.18 16.88 1.46
C ILE A 49 7.83 17.21 0.83
N LEU A 50 6.97 17.92 1.53
CA LEU A 50 5.65 18.35 1.01
C LEU A 50 5.79 19.25 -0.24
N ALA A 51 6.92 19.93 -0.40
CA ALA A 51 7.23 20.68 -1.62
C ALA A 51 7.56 19.78 -2.84
N ILE A 52 7.81 18.48 -2.64
CA ILE A 52 8.15 17.55 -3.70
C ILE A 52 6.87 17.00 -4.34
N GLN A 53 6.42 17.60 -5.42
CA GLN A 53 5.22 17.18 -6.12
C GLN A 53 5.56 16.20 -7.25
N LYS A 54 5.57 14.89 -6.93
CA LYS A 54 5.79 13.81 -7.90
C LYS A 54 4.73 12.71 -7.78
N PRO A 55 4.09 12.27 -8.87
CA PRO A 55 3.10 11.19 -8.83
C PRO A 55 3.66 9.86 -8.30
N THR A 56 4.96 9.62 -8.52
CA THR A 56 5.67 8.40 -8.11
C THR A 56 6.14 8.43 -6.66
N PHE A 57 6.05 9.59 -5.99
CA PHE A 57 6.47 9.74 -4.61
C PHE A 57 5.25 9.85 -3.70
N LYS A 58 5.13 8.90 -2.78
CA LYS A 58 4.09 8.87 -1.75
C LYS A 58 4.72 9.13 -0.39
N TYR A 59 4.17 10.09 0.33
CA TYR A 59 4.66 10.52 1.63
C TYR A 59 3.55 10.54 2.66
N GLN A 60 3.86 10.12 3.88
CA GLN A 60 3.02 10.29 5.06
C GLN A 60 3.89 10.66 6.25
N ASN A 61 3.42 11.63 7.04
CA ASN A 61 4.00 12.02 8.31
C ASN A 61 2.96 11.89 9.42
N ASP A 62 3.29 11.15 10.48
CA ASP A 62 2.43 10.99 11.65
C ASP A 62 3.09 11.63 12.88
N ILE A 63 2.35 12.47 13.59
CA ILE A 63 2.75 13.01 14.88
C ILE A 63 1.86 12.38 15.97
N PHE A 64 2.46 11.53 16.80
CA PHE A 64 1.73 10.80 17.83
C PHE A 64 1.59 11.62 19.11
N LYS A 65 0.34 11.99 19.44
CA LYS A 65 0.01 12.72 20.67
C LYS A 65 0.37 11.90 21.92
N ASN A 66 0.86 12.60 22.93
CA ASN A 66 1.25 12.01 24.22
C ASN A 66 2.28 10.89 24.09
N ALA A 67 3.14 10.93 23.07
CA ALA A 67 4.19 9.93 22.85
C ALA A 67 5.58 10.57 22.91
N SER A 68 6.49 9.88 23.57
CA SER A 68 7.90 10.24 23.66
C SER A 68 8.71 9.60 22.53
N HIS A 69 10.00 9.93 22.46
CA HIS A 69 10.96 9.38 21.49
C HIS A 69 10.91 7.85 21.35
N TYR A 70 10.69 7.12 22.42
CA TYR A 70 10.64 5.65 22.39
C TYR A 70 9.23 5.09 22.25
N SER A 71 8.22 5.77 22.79
CA SER A 71 6.86 5.21 22.89
C SER A 71 6.08 5.28 21.58
N PHE A 72 6.38 6.23 20.68
CA PHE A 72 5.66 6.32 19.41
C PHE A 72 5.98 5.16 18.45
N VAL A 73 7.14 4.50 18.59
CA VAL A 73 7.62 3.42 17.71
C VAL A 73 6.61 2.28 17.60
N THR A 74 5.97 1.94 18.72
CA THR A 74 4.94 0.87 18.77
C THR A 74 3.71 1.17 17.92
N LYS A 75 3.41 2.44 17.65
CA LYS A 75 2.33 2.89 16.77
C LYS A 75 2.84 3.17 15.37
N ALA A 76 4.02 3.75 15.23
CA ALA A 76 4.60 4.15 13.96
C ALA A 76 4.89 2.96 13.04
N ILE A 77 5.42 1.85 13.57
CA ILE A 77 5.73 0.67 12.75
C ILE A 77 4.48 0.08 12.09
N PRO A 78 3.38 -0.22 12.80
CA PRO A 78 2.15 -0.66 12.15
C PRO A 78 1.62 0.32 11.11
N ASN A 79 1.60 1.62 11.41
CA ASN A 79 1.13 2.65 10.47
C ASN A 79 2.00 2.71 9.22
N ALA A 80 3.33 2.64 9.36
CA ALA A 80 4.25 2.56 8.23
C ALA A 80 3.97 1.34 7.34
N LEU A 81 3.74 0.17 7.94
CA LEU A 81 3.40 -1.05 7.21
C LEU A 81 2.06 -0.92 6.48
N TYR A 82 1.03 -0.37 7.13
CA TYR A 82 -0.25 -0.09 6.47
C TYR A 82 -0.10 0.87 5.30
N PHE A 83 0.68 1.94 5.45
CA PHE A 83 0.93 2.91 4.39
C PHE A 83 1.70 2.30 3.21
N ILE A 84 2.80 1.59 3.48
CA ILE A 84 3.65 0.99 2.43
C ILE A 84 2.91 -0.14 1.70
N PHE A 85 2.22 -1.00 2.45
CA PHE A 85 1.53 -2.18 1.94
C PHE A 85 0.02 -1.95 1.70
N GLU A 86 -0.40 -0.69 1.54
CA GLU A 86 -1.78 -0.37 1.16
C GLU A 86 -2.17 -1.12 -0.13
N GLY A 87 -3.30 -1.82 -0.08
CA GLY A 87 -3.79 -2.66 -1.19
C GLY A 87 -3.22 -4.08 -1.21
N TYR A 88 -2.18 -4.40 -0.40
CA TYR A 88 -1.65 -5.77 -0.31
C TYR A 88 -2.61 -6.73 0.40
N GLN A 89 -3.54 -6.23 1.17
CA GLN A 89 -4.51 -7.08 1.90
C GLN A 89 -5.44 -7.83 0.94
N PRO A 90 -5.92 -9.02 1.32
CA PRO A 90 -7.00 -9.70 0.60
C PRO A 90 -8.22 -8.79 0.45
N ILE A 91 -9.07 -9.10 -0.50
CA ILE A 91 -10.37 -8.42 -0.66
C ILE A 91 -11.10 -8.46 0.69
N SER A 92 -11.31 -7.29 1.29
CA SER A 92 -12.04 -7.16 2.54
C SER A 92 -13.54 -7.21 2.31
N MET A 93 -14.31 -7.46 3.37
CA MET A 93 -15.77 -7.41 3.29
C MET A 93 -16.29 -6.04 2.83
N LEU A 94 -15.66 -4.95 3.27
CA LEU A 94 -16.03 -3.59 2.82
C LEU A 94 -15.70 -3.37 1.34
N GLU A 95 -14.52 -3.82 0.88
CA GLU A 95 -14.15 -3.76 -0.54
C GLU A 95 -15.11 -4.58 -1.39
N PHE A 96 -15.45 -5.78 -0.94
CA PHE A 96 -16.42 -6.65 -1.60
C PHE A 96 -17.80 -5.99 -1.74
N GLN A 97 -18.34 -5.47 -0.63
CA GLN A 97 -19.68 -4.87 -0.62
C GLN A 97 -19.76 -3.54 -1.38
N ASN A 98 -18.77 -2.66 -1.18
CA ASN A 98 -18.85 -1.28 -1.66
C ASN A 98 -18.27 -1.06 -3.05
N LYS A 99 -17.45 -2.01 -3.54
CA LYS A 99 -16.80 -1.88 -4.85
C LYS A 99 -17.18 -3.03 -5.78
N ILE A 100 -16.98 -4.29 -5.35
CA ILE A 100 -17.09 -5.42 -6.26
C ILE A 100 -18.56 -5.76 -6.53
N LEU A 101 -19.40 -5.79 -5.52
CA LEU A 101 -20.83 -6.03 -5.71
C LEU A 101 -21.58 -4.92 -6.47
N THR A 102 -20.99 -3.75 -6.57
CA THR A 102 -21.57 -2.62 -7.31
C THR A 102 -21.17 -2.61 -8.79
N LEU A 103 -20.29 -3.52 -9.20
CA LEU A 103 -19.92 -3.67 -10.61
C LEU A 103 -21.10 -4.24 -11.41
N GLU A 104 -21.29 -3.73 -12.61
CA GLU A 104 -22.22 -4.29 -13.59
C GLU A 104 -21.56 -5.39 -14.42
N SER A 105 -20.24 -5.30 -14.62
CA SER A 105 -19.39 -6.24 -15.37
C SER A 105 -17.92 -6.03 -15.04
N GLY A 106 -17.03 -6.90 -15.55
CA GLY A 106 -15.59 -6.74 -15.41
C GLY A 106 -15.05 -7.14 -14.03
N TYR A 107 -15.66 -8.14 -13.41
CA TYR A 107 -15.23 -8.65 -12.09
C TYR A 107 -13.81 -9.19 -12.13
N THR A 108 -13.47 -9.93 -13.18
CA THR A 108 -12.11 -10.45 -13.38
C THR A 108 -11.13 -9.33 -13.65
N ASP A 109 -11.51 -8.32 -14.43
CA ASP A 109 -10.67 -7.14 -14.71
C ASP A 109 -10.36 -6.35 -13.44
N TYR A 110 -11.33 -6.26 -12.51
CA TYR A 110 -11.09 -5.67 -11.18
C TYR A 110 -9.97 -6.40 -10.44
N LEU A 111 -9.98 -7.73 -10.44
CA LEU A 111 -8.94 -8.54 -9.79
C LEU A 111 -7.59 -8.36 -10.47
N ILE A 112 -7.56 -8.41 -11.79
CA ILE A 112 -6.34 -8.18 -12.60
C ILE A 112 -5.75 -6.81 -12.23
N LYS A 113 -6.55 -5.76 -12.32
CA LYS A 113 -6.11 -4.40 -12.02
C LYS A 113 -5.59 -4.25 -10.59
N LYS A 114 -6.27 -4.83 -9.60
CA LYS A 114 -5.81 -4.81 -8.20
C LYS A 114 -4.39 -5.34 -8.06
N TYR A 115 -4.08 -6.46 -8.70
CA TYR A 115 -2.75 -7.08 -8.60
C TYR A 115 -1.70 -6.40 -9.51
N ASP A 116 -2.08 -5.87 -10.65
CA ASP A 116 -1.19 -5.09 -11.51
C ASP A 116 -0.78 -3.78 -10.84
N ASP A 117 -1.73 -3.07 -10.22
CA ASP A 117 -1.46 -1.85 -9.44
C ASP A 117 -0.54 -2.16 -8.26
N LEU A 118 -0.79 -3.28 -7.55
CA LEU A 118 0.03 -3.73 -6.42
C LEU A 118 1.45 -4.10 -6.84
N ASN A 119 1.58 -4.86 -7.92
CA ASN A 119 2.87 -5.27 -8.47
C ASN A 119 3.69 -4.07 -8.95
N THR A 120 3.04 -3.12 -9.61
CA THR A 120 3.67 -1.86 -10.04
C THR A 120 4.11 -1.04 -8.82
N LYS A 121 3.23 -0.92 -7.81
CA LYS A 121 3.50 -0.18 -6.58
C LYS A 121 4.70 -0.72 -5.81
N LEU A 122 4.78 -2.04 -5.66
CA LEU A 122 5.79 -2.69 -4.82
C LEU A 122 7.02 -3.16 -5.61
N GLY A 123 6.99 -3.11 -6.95
CA GLY A 123 8.05 -3.67 -7.79
C GLY A 123 8.18 -5.19 -7.66
N LEU A 124 7.07 -5.89 -7.41
CA LEU A 124 7.01 -7.34 -7.15
C LEU A 124 6.21 -8.05 -8.24
N GLN A 125 6.16 -9.38 -8.16
CA GLN A 125 5.32 -10.24 -9.00
C GLN A 125 4.42 -11.11 -8.10
N ILE A 126 3.46 -10.45 -7.44
CA ILE A 126 2.53 -11.10 -6.53
C ILE A 126 1.39 -11.71 -7.35
N LYS A 127 1.14 -13.00 -7.15
CA LYS A 127 -0.02 -13.67 -7.75
C LYS A 127 -1.28 -13.37 -6.94
N PRO A 128 -2.45 -13.26 -7.60
CA PRO A 128 -3.73 -13.14 -6.90
C PRO A 128 -3.94 -14.29 -5.91
N ARG A 129 -4.41 -13.98 -4.73
CA ARG A 129 -4.68 -14.98 -3.70
C ARG A 129 -5.92 -15.81 -4.03
N LEU A 130 -5.92 -17.07 -3.64
CA LEU A 130 -7.08 -17.94 -3.87
C LEU A 130 -8.36 -17.37 -3.25
N ASN A 131 -8.28 -16.80 -2.06
CA ASN A 131 -9.43 -16.16 -1.42
C ASN A 131 -9.99 -14.97 -2.23
N ASP A 132 -9.16 -14.27 -2.98
CA ASP A 132 -9.62 -13.17 -3.82
C ASP A 132 -10.35 -13.70 -5.07
N PHE A 133 -9.91 -14.84 -5.64
CA PHE A 133 -10.68 -15.53 -6.67
C PHE A 133 -12.06 -15.95 -6.15
N THR A 134 -12.12 -16.55 -4.94
CA THR A 134 -13.39 -16.92 -4.30
C THR A 134 -14.31 -15.70 -4.08
N ALA A 135 -13.75 -14.56 -3.70
CA ALA A 135 -14.53 -13.33 -3.55
C ALA A 135 -15.13 -12.86 -4.88
N ILE A 136 -14.35 -12.90 -5.97
CA ILE A 136 -14.84 -12.55 -7.31
C ILE A 136 -15.91 -13.54 -7.78
N GLU A 137 -15.68 -14.84 -7.60
CA GLU A 137 -16.66 -15.87 -7.91
C GLU A 137 -17.99 -15.62 -7.19
N ALA A 138 -17.94 -15.35 -5.89
CA ALA A 138 -19.13 -15.04 -5.10
C ALA A 138 -19.88 -13.79 -5.61
N ALA A 139 -19.17 -12.78 -6.09
CA ALA A 139 -19.78 -11.58 -6.66
C ALA A 139 -20.46 -11.88 -8.01
N ILE A 140 -19.80 -12.63 -8.90
CA ILE A 140 -20.36 -13.10 -10.17
C ILE A 140 -21.66 -13.87 -9.93
N MET A 141 -21.65 -14.81 -8.96
CA MET A 141 -22.84 -15.58 -8.57
C MET A 141 -23.96 -14.69 -8.08
N LYS A 142 -23.66 -13.78 -7.14
CA LYS A 142 -24.65 -12.91 -6.51
C LYS A 142 -25.30 -11.96 -7.51
N ASN A 143 -24.53 -11.44 -8.44
CA ASN A 143 -25.02 -10.51 -9.47
C ASN A 143 -25.49 -11.23 -10.75
N LYS A 144 -25.45 -12.57 -10.77
CA LYS A 144 -25.87 -13.42 -11.90
C LYS A 144 -25.12 -13.13 -13.21
N ALA A 145 -23.87 -12.65 -13.09
CA ALA A 145 -23.00 -12.34 -14.22
C ALA A 145 -22.27 -13.60 -14.76
N TYR A 146 -23.00 -14.70 -14.94
CA TYR A 146 -22.46 -16.03 -15.21
C TYR A 146 -21.55 -16.11 -16.44
N GLY A 147 -21.71 -15.19 -17.41
CA GLY A 147 -20.83 -15.12 -18.59
C GLY A 147 -19.36 -14.79 -18.27
N GLU A 148 -19.07 -14.28 -17.07
CA GLU A 148 -17.70 -13.94 -16.67
C GLU A 148 -16.92 -15.11 -16.02
N PHE A 149 -17.56 -16.23 -15.73
CA PHE A 149 -16.88 -17.38 -15.13
C PHE A 149 -15.73 -17.91 -15.98
N GLN A 150 -15.90 -17.94 -17.30
CA GLN A 150 -14.83 -18.44 -18.18
C GLN A 150 -13.58 -17.56 -18.06
N THR A 151 -13.74 -16.24 -18.07
CA THR A 151 -12.63 -15.29 -17.93
C THR A 151 -11.93 -15.45 -16.58
N LEU A 152 -12.71 -15.63 -15.49
CA LEU A 152 -12.16 -15.88 -14.17
C LEU A 152 -11.38 -17.19 -14.11
N ALA A 153 -11.92 -18.27 -14.69
CA ALA A 153 -11.28 -19.57 -14.74
C ALA A 153 -9.97 -19.54 -15.54
N ASP A 154 -9.97 -18.86 -16.68
CA ASP A 154 -8.78 -18.70 -17.52
C ASP A 154 -7.68 -17.91 -16.77
N TYR A 155 -8.05 -16.85 -16.06
CA TYR A 155 -7.13 -16.08 -15.23
C TYR A 155 -6.61 -16.89 -14.04
N ALA A 156 -7.46 -17.70 -13.39
CA ALA A 156 -7.04 -18.61 -12.34
C ALA A 156 -6.06 -19.67 -12.86
N ASN A 157 -6.35 -20.30 -13.99
CA ASN A 157 -5.47 -21.30 -14.60
C ASN A 157 -4.11 -20.72 -15.05
N LYS A 158 -4.08 -19.46 -15.50
CA LYS A 158 -2.83 -18.77 -15.84
C LYS A 158 -1.93 -18.60 -14.62
N ASN A 159 -2.50 -18.27 -13.47
CA ASN A 159 -1.75 -18.03 -12.24
C ASN A 159 -1.44 -19.30 -11.46
N TYR A 160 -2.35 -20.29 -11.53
CA TYR A 160 -2.30 -21.56 -10.83
C TYR A 160 -2.61 -22.72 -11.79
N PRO A 161 -1.63 -23.15 -12.59
CA PRO A 161 -1.82 -24.31 -13.47
C PRO A 161 -2.24 -25.55 -12.68
N LYS A 162 -3.10 -26.39 -13.25
CA LYS A 162 -3.76 -27.57 -12.64
C LYS A 162 -2.85 -28.56 -11.90
N THR A 163 -1.56 -28.50 -12.06
CA THR A 163 -0.58 -29.29 -11.30
C THR A 163 -0.55 -28.97 -9.80
N ILE A 164 -1.17 -27.84 -9.36
CA ILE A 164 -1.17 -27.38 -7.96
C ILE A 164 -2.56 -27.47 -7.34
N LEU A 165 -3.61 -27.39 -8.15
CA LEU A 165 -5.00 -27.58 -7.70
C LEU A 165 -5.33 -29.05 -7.88
N GLY A 166 -4.99 -29.88 -6.89
CA GLY A 166 -5.48 -31.25 -6.83
C GLY A 166 -7.01 -31.22 -6.93
N THR A 167 -7.51 -32.05 -7.85
CA THR A 167 -8.91 -32.45 -8.03
C THR A 167 -9.83 -32.15 -6.86
N TYR A 168 -10.71 -31.17 -7.04
CA TYR A 168 -11.98 -31.11 -6.33
C TYR A 168 -13.06 -31.79 -7.17
#